data_7c92ee65858aa45d8d94e594fea5b39f
#
_entry.id   7c92ee65858aa45d8d94e594fea5b39f
#
_cell.length_a   1.000
_cell.length_b   1.000
_cell.length_c   1.000
_cell.angle_alpha   90.00
_cell.angle_beta   90.00
_cell.angle_gamma   90.00
#
_symmetry.space_group_name_H-M   'P 1'
#
loop_
_entity.id
_entity.type
_entity.pdbx_description
1 polymer ?
#
loop_
_entity_poly.entity_id
_entity_poly.type
_entity_poly.pdbx_seq_one_letter_code
_entity_poly.pdbx_strand_id
1 'polypeptide(L)'
;MKRIFISKNEDDLGDFGQFCEENKLTLIAKSLITFEAVDFKLTSEFDCVFFSSIRAATFFFEKKPVIPKNVLFACSGKETARKLSEIGITSSFIGSESGNPEKVSLDFAKWLEGRKVLFPHSNLSKFSALQNLSPSYYDTVQVYQTNSIPSAIPNCEVYVFTSPSNLFSFLIKNKIPKNALIIAYGQSTKKQLDSLNIACLVVLKNATLYDLKKELSRCFILRKE
;
A
#
# COMPACT_ATOMS: atom_id res chain seq x y z
N MET A 1 -21.70 -11.71 19.56
CA MET A 1 -21.27 -10.58 18.69
C MET A 1 -20.16 -11.08 17.81
N LYS A 2 -20.22 -10.83 16.48
CA LYS A 2 -19.13 -11.26 15.57
C LYS A 2 -17.95 -10.30 15.69
N ARG A 3 -16.74 -10.83 15.73
CA ARG A 3 -15.50 -10.04 15.77
C ARG A 3 -14.95 -9.88 14.36
N ILE A 4 -14.52 -8.67 14.05
CA ILE A 4 -13.82 -8.34 12.81
C ILE A 4 -12.44 -7.79 13.15
N PHE A 5 -11.41 -8.39 12.57
CA PHE A 5 -10.06 -7.87 12.60
C PHE A 5 -9.76 -7.12 11.31
N ILE A 6 -9.17 -5.93 11.41
CA ILE A 6 -8.60 -5.19 10.28
C ILE A 6 -7.15 -4.84 10.57
N SER A 7 -6.25 -5.17 9.64
CA SER A 7 -4.82 -4.90 9.77
C SER A 7 -4.47 -3.44 9.46
N LYS A 8 -5.08 -2.50 10.19
CA LYS A 8 -4.93 -1.06 10.08
C LYS A 8 -5.11 -0.41 11.45
N ASN A 9 -4.46 0.71 11.72
CA ASN A 9 -4.64 1.39 12.99
C ASN A 9 -6.03 2.04 13.07
N GLU A 10 -6.54 2.19 14.27
CA GLU A 10 -7.87 2.72 14.54
C GLU A 10 -8.03 4.16 14.01
N ASP A 11 -7.02 5.01 14.21
CA ASP A 11 -6.98 6.40 13.73
C ASP A 11 -7.11 6.52 12.20
N ASP A 12 -6.77 5.45 11.48
CA ASP A 12 -6.85 5.41 10.01
C ASP A 12 -8.22 4.93 9.48
N LEU A 13 -9.18 4.63 10.35
CA LEU A 13 -10.43 3.98 9.99
C LEU A 13 -11.62 4.94 9.83
N GLY A 14 -11.44 6.24 10.13
CA GLY A 14 -12.52 7.21 10.04
C GLY A 14 -13.79 6.74 10.76
N ASP A 15 -14.92 6.73 10.06
CA ASP A 15 -16.22 6.31 10.58
C ASP A 15 -16.48 4.79 10.56
N PHE A 16 -15.46 3.97 10.29
CA PHE A 16 -15.63 2.50 10.23
C PHE A 16 -15.92 1.87 11.61
N GLY A 17 -15.40 2.46 12.68
CA GLY A 17 -15.73 2.06 14.05
C GLY A 17 -17.23 2.19 14.33
N GLN A 18 -17.82 3.34 14.03
CA GLN A 18 -19.26 3.59 14.13
C GLN A 18 -20.07 2.60 13.29
N PHE A 19 -19.67 2.34 12.04
CA PHE A 19 -20.30 1.31 11.20
C PHE A 19 -20.30 -0.07 11.88
N CYS A 20 -19.20 -0.46 12.52
CA CYS A 20 -19.12 -1.73 13.23
C CYS A 20 -20.09 -1.77 14.41
N GLU A 21 -20.19 -0.72 15.22
CA GLU A 21 -21.13 -0.62 16.35
C GLU A 21 -22.58 -0.72 15.89
N GLU A 22 -22.99 0.02 14.87
CA GLU A 22 -24.33 0.00 14.28
C GLU A 22 -24.72 -1.40 13.77
N ASN A 23 -23.73 -2.18 13.29
CA ASN A 23 -23.92 -3.53 12.79
C ASN A 23 -23.63 -4.64 13.82
N LYS A 24 -23.49 -4.28 15.11
CA LYS A 24 -23.22 -5.20 16.23
C LYS A 24 -21.97 -6.07 16.00
N LEU A 25 -20.93 -5.48 15.43
CA LEU A 25 -19.60 -6.08 15.21
C LEU A 25 -18.64 -5.56 16.27
N THR A 26 -17.83 -6.45 16.84
CA THR A 26 -16.69 -6.05 17.68
C THR A 26 -15.48 -5.83 16.79
N LEU A 27 -15.04 -4.59 16.66
CA LEU A 27 -13.88 -4.21 15.86
C LEU A 27 -12.58 -4.46 16.64
N ILE A 28 -11.60 -5.06 15.98
CA ILE A 28 -10.20 -5.17 16.40
C ILE A 28 -9.37 -4.55 15.29
N ALA A 29 -8.90 -3.33 15.50
CA ALA A 29 -8.11 -2.57 14.54
C ALA A 29 -6.67 -2.50 15.01
N LYS A 30 -5.73 -3.05 14.24
CA LYS A 30 -4.30 -3.00 14.57
C LYS A 30 -3.45 -3.21 13.34
N SER A 31 -2.60 -2.23 13.01
CA SER A 31 -1.51 -2.47 12.08
C SER A 31 -0.46 -3.38 12.73
N LEU A 32 0.01 -4.37 11.99
CA LEU A 32 1.05 -5.30 12.43
C LEU A 32 2.40 -5.00 11.77
N ILE A 33 2.52 -3.81 11.21
CA ILE A 33 3.76 -3.27 10.65
C ILE A 33 3.97 -1.84 11.11
N THR A 34 5.22 -1.44 11.17
CA THR A 34 5.63 -0.04 11.38
C THR A 34 6.58 0.39 10.27
N PHE A 35 6.80 1.70 10.18
CA PHE A 35 7.67 2.30 9.18
C PHE A 35 8.71 3.15 9.89
N GLU A 36 9.96 3.03 9.48
CA GLU A 36 11.07 3.77 10.03
C GLU A 36 11.86 4.43 8.91
N ALA A 37 12.23 5.70 9.11
CA ALA A 37 13.10 6.42 8.20
C ALA A 37 14.47 5.74 8.13
N VAL A 38 15.04 5.70 6.92
CA VAL A 38 16.42 5.28 6.69
C VAL A 38 17.22 6.48 6.25
N ASP A 39 18.39 6.67 6.83
CA ASP A 39 19.31 7.72 6.40
C ASP A 39 19.90 7.38 5.04
N PHE A 40 19.90 8.34 4.16
CA PHE A 40 20.41 8.16 2.81
C PHE A 40 21.23 9.39 2.35
N LYS A 41 22.05 9.18 1.33
CA LYS A 41 22.76 10.25 0.62
C LYS A 41 22.46 10.12 -0.87
N LEU A 42 22.25 11.25 -1.52
CA LEU A 42 22.14 11.30 -2.97
C LEU A 42 23.54 11.43 -3.54
N THR A 43 23.99 10.42 -4.26
CA THR A 43 25.37 10.33 -4.80
C THR A 43 25.44 10.41 -6.31
N SER A 44 24.28 10.36 -6.98
CA SER A 44 24.17 10.39 -8.43
C SER A 44 23.40 11.61 -8.91
N GLU A 45 23.67 12.03 -10.13
CA GLU A 45 22.86 13.00 -10.85
C GLU A 45 21.61 12.33 -11.39
N PHE A 46 20.48 13.02 -11.34
CA PHE A 46 19.20 12.56 -11.86
C PHE A 46 18.37 13.73 -12.36
N ASP A 47 17.57 13.48 -13.39
CA ASP A 47 16.68 14.44 -14.02
C ASP A 47 15.24 14.32 -13.51
N CYS A 48 14.91 13.17 -12.91
CA CYS A 48 13.58 12.86 -12.46
C CYS A 48 13.60 12.09 -11.13
N VAL A 49 12.60 12.29 -10.29
CA VAL A 49 12.33 11.45 -9.10
C VAL A 49 10.97 10.77 -9.28
N PHE A 50 10.94 9.44 -9.23
CA PHE A 50 9.70 8.67 -9.35
C PHE A 50 9.23 8.14 -7.98
N PHE A 51 8.04 8.53 -7.55
CA PHE A 51 7.43 8.03 -6.33
C PHE A 51 6.38 6.95 -6.61
N SER A 52 6.66 5.73 -6.19
CA SER A 52 5.70 4.62 -6.27
C SER A 52 4.56 4.72 -5.25
N SER A 53 4.74 5.53 -4.21
CA SER A 53 3.74 5.78 -3.15
C SER A 53 4.01 7.10 -2.46
N ILE A 54 2.96 7.68 -1.86
CA ILE A 54 3.12 8.88 -1.03
C ILE A 54 4.06 8.65 0.16
N ARG A 55 4.09 7.44 0.73
CA ARG A 55 5.00 7.12 1.84
C ARG A 55 6.46 7.28 1.44
N ALA A 56 6.85 6.81 0.26
CA ALA A 56 8.21 7.02 -0.24
C ALA A 56 8.55 8.50 -0.38
N ALA A 57 7.60 9.31 -0.84
CA ALA A 57 7.76 10.77 -0.92
C ALA A 57 7.89 11.41 0.47
N THR A 58 7.02 11.05 1.41
CA THR A 58 7.07 11.58 2.78
C THR A 58 8.44 11.37 3.40
N PHE A 59 8.92 10.11 3.45
CA PHE A 59 10.24 9.81 4.04
C PHE A 59 11.40 10.43 3.26
N PHE A 60 11.28 10.55 1.94
CA PHE A 60 12.28 11.22 1.13
C PHE A 60 12.42 12.70 1.51
N PHE A 61 11.29 13.43 1.57
CA PHE A 61 11.29 14.86 1.86
C PHE A 61 11.52 15.20 3.35
N GLU A 62 11.19 14.31 4.28
CA GLU A 62 11.54 14.48 5.71
C GLU A 62 13.04 14.68 5.94
N LYS A 63 13.89 14.07 5.14
CA LYS A 63 15.35 14.24 5.20
C LYS A 63 15.86 15.50 4.52
N LYS A 64 14.98 16.31 3.90
CA LYS A 64 15.31 17.57 3.21
C LYS A 64 16.50 17.42 2.25
N PRO A 65 16.46 16.44 1.31
CA PRO A 65 17.56 16.21 0.41
C PRO A 65 17.78 17.43 -0.50
N VAL A 66 19.03 17.68 -0.87
CA VAL A 66 19.35 18.71 -1.87
C VAL A 66 18.96 18.17 -3.24
N ILE A 67 17.96 18.78 -3.88
CA ILE A 67 17.41 18.38 -5.18
C ILE A 67 17.81 19.44 -6.22
N PRO A 68 18.30 19.05 -7.41
CA PRO A 68 18.58 19.98 -8.49
C PRO A 68 17.33 20.79 -8.90
N LYS A 69 17.50 22.06 -9.29
CA LYS A 69 16.38 23.00 -9.55
C LYS A 69 15.39 22.55 -10.63
N ASN A 70 15.85 21.79 -11.63
CA ASN A 70 15.07 21.43 -12.81
C ASN A 70 14.61 19.97 -12.78
N VAL A 71 14.62 19.32 -11.61
CA VAL A 71 14.19 17.93 -11.47
C VAL A 71 12.69 17.80 -11.67
N LEU A 72 12.32 16.86 -12.52
CA LEU A 72 10.93 16.47 -12.75
C LEU A 72 10.46 15.47 -11.67
N PHE A 73 9.19 15.54 -11.31
CA PHE A 73 8.61 14.55 -10.41
C PHE A 73 7.61 13.68 -11.16
N ALA A 74 7.66 12.39 -10.89
CA ALA A 74 6.80 11.40 -11.49
C ALA A 74 6.17 10.51 -10.39
N CYS A 75 5.01 9.94 -10.65
CA CYS A 75 4.38 9.03 -9.68
C CYS A 75 3.53 7.94 -10.33
N SER A 76 3.26 6.90 -9.55
CA SER A 76 2.55 5.70 -10.00
C SER A 76 1.07 5.91 -10.32
N GLY A 77 0.42 6.99 -9.85
CA GLY A 77 -1.00 7.20 -10.09
C GLY A 77 -1.58 8.43 -9.44
N LYS A 78 -2.85 8.72 -9.78
CA LYS A 78 -3.57 9.94 -9.43
C LYS A 78 -3.62 10.26 -7.93
N GLU A 79 -3.80 9.25 -7.09
CA GLU A 79 -3.88 9.47 -5.64
C GLU A 79 -2.51 9.92 -5.07
N THR A 80 -1.41 9.32 -5.56
CA THR A 80 -0.07 9.76 -5.19
C THR A 80 0.18 11.19 -5.68
N ALA A 81 -0.22 11.51 -6.93
CA ALA A 81 -0.09 12.85 -7.49
C ALA A 81 -0.87 13.89 -6.68
N ARG A 82 -2.11 13.58 -6.29
CA ARG A 82 -2.95 14.45 -5.44
C ARG A 82 -2.24 14.78 -4.12
N LYS A 83 -1.73 13.75 -3.44
CA LYS A 83 -1.03 13.93 -2.16
C LYS A 83 0.32 14.64 -2.30
N LEU A 84 1.02 14.45 -3.42
CA LEU A 84 2.23 15.23 -3.74
C LEU A 84 1.90 16.71 -3.91
N SER A 85 0.79 17.03 -4.59
CA SER A 85 0.36 18.43 -4.77
C SER A 85 0.02 19.11 -3.45
N GLU A 86 -0.49 18.38 -2.45
CA GLU A 86 -0.78 18.92 -1.10
C GLU A 86 0.49 19.39 -0.35
N ILE A 87 1.66 18.83 -0.72
CA ILE A 87 2.96 19.26 -0.19
C ILE A 87 3.76 20.12 -1.18
N GLY A 88 3.09 20.69 -2.19
CA GLY A 88 3.67 21.61 -3.16
C GLY A 88 4.45 20.98 -4.29
N ILE A 89 4.35 19.66 -4.51
CA ILE A 89 5.07 18.92 -5.57
C ILE A 89 4.14 18.65 -6.75
N THR A 90 4.46 19.24 -7.91
CA THR A 90 3.74 18.98 -9.15
C THR A 90 4.33 17.80 -9.89
N SER A 91 3.51 16.79 -10.19
CA SER A 91 3.93 15.61 -10.95
C SER A 91 3.85 15.88 -12.45
N SER A 92 4.98 15.74 -13.14
CA SER A 92 5.10 15.85 -14.61
C SER A 92 4.67 14.57 -15.33
N PHE A 93 4.75 13.41 -14.65
CA PHE A 93 4.21 12.15 -15.10
C PHE A 93 3.32 11.54 -14.01
N ILE A 94 2.15 11.05 -14.42
CA ILE A 94 1.21 10.36 -13.54
C ILE A 94 0.77 9.07 -14.22
N GLY A 95 1.06 7.93 -13.62
CA GLY A 95 0.62 6.63 -14.15
C GLY A 95 -0.90 6.58 -14.31
N SER A 96 -1.37 6.19 -15.49
CA SER A 96 -2.80 6.16 -15.83
C SER A 96 -3.56 5.05 -15.12
N GLU A 97 -2.89 3.91 -14.87
CA GLU A 97 -3.46 2.70 -14.29
C GLU A 97 -2.59 2.19 -13.12
N SER A 98 -2.68 2.85 -11.97
CA SER A 98 -1.86 2.49 -10.79
C SER A 98 -2.03 1.03 -10.32
N GLY A 99 -3.16 0.40 -10.66
CA GLY A 99 -3.42 -1.04 -10.41
C GLY A 99 -2.70 -1.99 -11.39
N ASN A 100 -2.14 -1.46 -12.47
CA ASN A 100 -1.40 -2.20 -13.50
C ASN A 100 0.06 -1.67 -13.59
N PRO A 101 0.98 -2.19 -12.73
CA PRO A 101 2.36 -1.70 -12.67
C PRO A 101 3.13 -1.86 -13.98
N GLU A 102 2.83 -2.88 -14.79
CA GLU A 102 3.47 -3.12 -16.07
C GLU A 102 3.17 -2.00 -17.05
N LYS A 103 1.89 -1.61 -17.17
CA LYS A 103 1.48 -0.50 -18.03
C LYS A 103 2.10 0.82 -17.56
N VAL A 104 2.11 1.07 -16.25
CA VAL A 104 2.76 2.27 -15.70
C VAL A 104 4.24 2.29 -16.07
N SER A 105 4.94 1.16 -15.97
CA SER A 105 6.37 1.06 -16.33
C SER A 105 6.62 1.33 -17.81
N LEU A 106 5.80 0.79 -18.71
CA LEU A 106 5.90 1.02 -20.16
C LEU A 106 5.67 2.49 -20.52
N ASP A 107 4.60 3.09 -19.98
CA ASP A 107 4.26 4.48 -20.24
C ASP A 107 5.34 5.43 -19.67
N PHE A 108 5.86 5.10 -18.47
CA PHE A 108 6.93 5.87 -17.83
C PHE A 108 8.24 5.80 -18.62
N ALA A 109 8.63 4.62 -19.08
CA ALA A 109 9.85 4.45 -19.88
C ALA A 109 9.81 5.29 -21.17
N LYS A 110 8.65 5.35 -21.85
CA LYS A 110 8.45 6.20 -23.03
C LYS A 110 8.55 7.68 -22.69
N TRP A 111 7.92 8.11 -21.60
CA TRP A 111 7.91 9.50 -21.16
C TRP A 111 9.30 9.98 -20.69
N LEU A 112 10.10 9.08 -20.13
CA LEU A 112 11.40 9.40 -19.53
C LEU A 112 12.43 9.88 -20.61
N GLU A 113 12.30 9.41 -21.85
CA GLU A 113 13.09 9.87 -23.01
C GLU A 113 14.61 9.89 -22.76
N GLY A 114 15.14 8.86 -22.11
CA GLY A 114 16.57 8.72 -21.83
C GLY A 114 17.09 9.54 -20.65
N ARG A 115 16.22 10.25 -19.92
CA ARG A 115 16.56 10.93 -18.65
C ARG A 115 16.89 9.93 -17.57
N LYS A 116 17.74 10.31 -16.61
CA LYS A 116 18.01 9.50 -15.42
C LYS A 116 16.97 9.71 -14.35
N VAL A 117 16.49 8.62 -13.75
CA VAL A 117 15.51 8.65 -12.67
C VAL A 117 16.06 8.14 -11.35
N LEU A 118 15.83 8.89 -10.27
CA LEU A 118 15.98 8.42 -8.91
C LEU A 118 14.69 7.79 -8.43
N PHE A 119 14.77 6.59 -7.82
CA PHE A 119 13.64 5.85 -7.30
C PHE A 119 13.73 5.68 -5.79
N PRO A 120 13.12 6.57 -4.98
CA PRO A 120 13.00 6.37 -3.54
C PRO A 120 12.08 5.19 -3.21
N HIS A 121 12.57 4.29 -2.33
CA HIS A 121 11.88 3.04 -2.07
C HIS A 121 11.96 2.56 -0.62
N SER A 122 11.24 1.50 -0.31
CA SER A 122 11.38 0.75 0.95
C SER A 122 12.18 -0.55 0.73
N ASN A 123 12.57 -1.19 1.83
CA ASN A 123 13.14 -2.54 1.83
C ASN A 123 12.24 -3.60 1.16
N LEU A 124 10.93 -3.37 1.04
CA LEU A 124 9.97 -4.30 0.44
C LEU A 124 9.54 -3.92 -0.99
N SER A 125 10.19 -2.94 -1.60
CA SER A 125 9.84 -2.49 -2.95
C SER A 125 10.18 -3.54 -4.02
N LYS A 126 9.25 -3.75 -4.95
CA LYS A 126 9.39 -4.73 -6.05
C LYS A 126 9.94 -4.11 -7.35
N PHE A 127 10.24 -2.82 -7.37
CA PHE A 127 10.76 -2.07 -8.52
C PHE A 127 9.96 -2.25 -9.82
N SER A 128 8.68 -2.59 -9.73
CA SER A 128 7.86 -2.87 -10.90
C SER A 128 7.73 -1.69 -11.87
N ALA A 129 7.89 -0.45 -11.40
CA ALA A 129 7.90 0.73 -12.26
C ALA A 129 9.19 0.87 -13.09
N LEU A 130 10.26 0.16 -12.74
CA LEU A 130 11.57 0.22 -13.40
C LEU A 130 11.83 -0.95 -14.36
N GLN A 131 10.96 -1.93 -14.43
CA GLN A 131 11.18 -3.19 -15.17
C GLN A 131 11.42 -2.99 -16.69
N ASN A 132 10.96 -1.88 -17.25
CA ASN A 132 11.15 -1.53 -18.66
C ASN A 132 12.25 -0.47 -18.88
N LEU A 133 13.06 -0.18 -17.84
CA LEU A 133 14.20 0.72 -17.95
C LEU A 133 15.50 -0.07 -17.89
N SER A 134 16.48 0.35 -18.73
CA SER A 134 17.85 -0.17 -18.58
C SER A 134 18.44 0.31 -17.24
N PRO A 135 19.25 -0.52 -16.56
CA PRO A 135 19.91 -0.15 -15.30
C PRO A 135 20.74 1.13 -15.35
N SER A 136 21.22 1.54 -16.52
CA SER A 136 21.96 2.80 -16.71
C SER A 136 21.09 4.07 -16.56
N TYR A 137 19.78 3.94 -16.63
CA TYR A 137 18.85 5.09 -16.57
C TYR A 137 18.19 5.28 -15.21
N TYR A 138 18.50 4.47 -14.21
CA TYR A 138 17.93 4.69 -12.88
C TYR A 138 18.92 4.40 -11.76
N ASP A 139 18.72 5.14 -10.68
CA ASP A 139 19.30 4.85 -9.39
C ASP A 139 18.18 4.64 -8.37
N THR A 140 18.47 3.87 -7.33
CA THR A 140 17.51 3.61 -6.27
C THR A 140 18.06 4.08 -4.93
N VAL A 141 17.19 4.57 -4.07
CA VAL A 141 17.56 4.97 -2.72
C VAL A 141 16.52 4.46 -1.72
N GLN A 142 16.98 3.70 -0.74
CA GLN A 142 16.10 3.28 0.35
C GLN A 142 15.89 4.44 1.32
N VAL A 143 14.66 4.91 1.46
CA VAL A 143 14.30 6.07 2.30
C VAL A 143 13.53 5.67 3.56
N TYR A 144 12.96 4.46 3.59
CA TYR A 144 12.33 3.90 4.77
C TYR A 144 12.38 2.37 4.76
N GLN A 145 12.15 1.79 5.91
CA GLN A 145 11.93 0.36 6.05
C GLN A 145 10.56 0.07 6.67
N THR A 146 9.99 -1.04 6.24
CA THR A 146 8.78 -1.61 6.80
C THR A 146 9.18 -2.76 7.71
N ASN A 147 8.88 -2.62 8.99
CA ASN A 147 9.20 -3.61 10.02
C ASN A 147 7.93 -4.35 10.45
N SER A 148 8.07 -5.65 10.62
CA SER A 148 7.01 -6.50 11.17
C SER A 148 6.95 -6.31 12.70
N ILE A 149 5.75 -6.07 13.22
CA ILE A 149 5.48 -5.97 14.67
C ILE A 149 4.38 -6.97 15.06
N PRO A 150 4.66 -8.28 15.01
CA PRO A 150 3.66 -9.30 15.23
C PRO A 150 3.01 -9.20 16.61
N SER A 151 1.70 -9.30 16.67
CA SER A 151 0.93 -9.27 17.91
C SER A 151 -0.10 -10.39 17.90
N ALA A 152 -0.41 -10.92 19.07
CA ALA A 152 -1.52 -11.85 19.23
C ALA A 152 -2.85 -11.12 18.97
N ILE A 153 -3.66 -11.70 18.10
CA ILE A 153 -5.01 -11.20 17.76
C ILE A 153 -6.01 -12.27 18.20
N PRO A 154 -7.06 -11.92 18.96
CA PRO A 154 -8.12 -12.85 19.29
C PRO A 154 -8.76 -13.45 18.04
N ASN A 155 -9.28 -14.67 18.14
CA ASN A 155 -10.00 -15.28 17.03
C ASN A 155 -11.18 -14.41 16.60
N CYS A 156 -11.28 -14.16 15.30
CA CYS A 156 -12.33 -13.38 14.68
C CYS A 156 -13.08 -14.21 13.64
N GLU A 157 -14.30 -13.81 13.36
CA GLU A 157 -15.10 -14.38 12.27
C GLU A 157 -14.76 -13.76 10.92
N VAL A 158 -14.22 -12.53 10.92
CA VAL A 158 -13.81 -11.81 9.70
C VAL A 158 -12.39 -11.25 9.87
N TYR A 159 -11.58 -11.44 8.86
CA TYR A 159 -10.24 -10.87 8.78
C TYR A 159 -10.10 -10.01 7.53
N VAL A 160 -9.69 -8.76 7.72
CA VAL A 160 -9.44 -7.81 6.64
C VAL A 160 -7.95 -7.49 6.60
N PHE A 161 -7.26 -7.98 5.57
CA PHE A 161 -5.84 -7.69 5.37
C PHE A 161 -5.64 -6.55 4.39
N THR A 162 -5.02 -5.49 4.85
CA THR A 162 -4.81 -4.26 4.07
C THR A 162 -3.54 -4.29 3.20
N SER A 163 -2.61 -5.22 3.48
CA SER A 163 -1.39 -5.40 2.70
C SER A 163 -0.78 -6.80 2.89
N PRO A 164 0.05 -7.28 1.94
CA PRO A 164 0.82 -8.50 2.10
C PRO A 164 1.70 -8.50 3.36
N SER A 165 2.36 -7.39 3.67
CA SER A 165 3.24 -7.26 4.84
C SER A 165 2.50 -7.40 6.17
N ASN A 166 1.28 -6.86 6.27
CA ASN A 166 0.42 -7.07 7.43
C ASN A 166 -0.04 -8.53 7.56
N LEU A 167 -0.36 -9.20 6.44
CA LEU A 167 -0.69 -10.62 6.44
C LEU A 167 0.48 -11.47 6.94
N PHE A 168 1.69 -11.24 6.43
CA PHE A 168 2.88 -11.94 6.90
C PHE A 168 3.12 -11.73 8.39
N SER A 169 3.06 -10.49 8.86
CA SER A 169 3.24 -10.17 10.27
C SER A 169 2.18 -10.83 11.15
N PHE A 170 0.92 -10.90 10.67
CA PHE A 170 -0.15 -11.62 11.37
C PHE A 170 0.18 -13.10 11.54
N LEU A 171 0.62 -13.76 10.47
CA LEU A 171 0.86 -15.21 10.46
C LEU A 171 2.06 -15.65 11.32
N ILE A 172 2.93 -14.73 11.75
CA ILE A 172 4.02 -15.02 12.68
C ILE A 172 3.49 -15.49 14.04
N LYS A 173 2.41 -14.89 14.53
CA LYS A 173 1.86 -15.17 15.88
C LYS A 173 0.44 -15.73 15.89
N ASN A 174 -0.23 -15.76 14.74
CA ASN A 174 -1.64 -16.09 14.66
C ASN A 174 -1.91 -17.13 13.58
N LYS A 175 -3.02 -17.87 13.75
CA LYS A 175 -3.59 -18.74 12.72
C LYS A 175 -4.97 -18.22 12.36
N ILE A 176 -5.32 -18.32 11.09
CA ILE A 176 -6.67 -17.97 10.62
C ILE A 176 -7.57 -19.18 10.83
N PRO A 177 -8.70 -19.06 11.55
CA PRO A 177 -9.66 -20.16 11.71
C PRO A 177 -10.22 -20.60 10.36
N LYS A 178 -10.43 -21.92 10.17
CA LYS A 178 -10.90 -22.50 8.89
C LYS A 178 -12.21 -21.88 8.37
N ASN A 179 -13.11 -21.48 9.27
CA ASN A 179 -14.41 -20.92 8.93
C ASN A 179 -14.45 -19.39 8.91
N ALA A 180 -13.29 -18.74 9.05
CA ALA A 180 -13.23 -17.28 9.02
C ALA A 180 -13.41 -16.75 7.59
N LEU A 181 -14.07 -15.60 7.48
CA LEU A 181 -14.20 -14.87 6.23
C LEU A 181 -12.98 -13.98 6.05
N ILE A 182 -12.33 -14.05 4.89
CA ILE A 182 -11.13 -13.29 4.60
C ILE A 182 -11.43 -12.30 3.50
N ILE A 183 -11.11 -11.04 3.74
CA ILE A 183 -11.23 -9.94 2.79
C ILE A 183 -9.85 -9.38 2.51
N ALA A 184 -9.45 -9.34 1.25
CA ALA A 184 -8.24 -8.66 0.80
C ALA A 184 -8.55 -7.22 0.39
N TYR A 185 -7.78 -6.27 0.87
CA TYR A 185 -7.96 -4.86 0.54
C TYR A 185 -7.60 -4.53 -0.91
N GLY A 186 -6.82 -5.40 -1.57
CA GLY A 186 -6.44 -5.24 -2.97
C GLY A 186 -5.79 -6.49 -3.55
N GLN A 187 -5.51 -6.46 -4.85
CA GLN A 187 -5.00 -7.59 -5.63
C GLN A 187 -3.65 -8.13 -5.14
N SER A 188 -2.75 -7.26 -4.66
CA SER A 188 -1.46 -7.70 -4.12
C SER A 188 -1.63 -8.58 -2.88
N THR A 189 -2.58 -8.23 -2.01
CA THR A 189 -2.92 -9.02 -0.81
C THR A 189 -3.61 -10.33 -1.21
N LYS A 190 -4.51 -10.29 -2.21
CA LYS A 190 -5.15 -11.51 -2.76
C LYS A 190 -4.10 -12.49 -3.30
N LYS A 191 -3.19 -12.03 -4.16
CA LYS A 191 -2.11 -12.86 -4.71
C LYS A 191 -1.26 -13.50 -3.60
N GLN A 192 -1.03 -12.77 -2.51
CA GLN A 192 -0.29 -13.31 -1.37
C GLN A 192 -1.09 -14.37 -0.60
N LEU A 193 -2.39 -14.17 -0.39
CA LEU A 193 -3.28 -15.19 0.21
C LEU A 193 -3.30 -16.45 -0.65
N ASP A 194 -3.41 -16.32 -1.97
CA ASP A 194 -3.40 -17.45 -2.90
C ASP A 194 -2.09 -18.23 -2.85
N SER A 195 -0.94 -17.56 -2.79
CA SER A 195 0.37 -18.22 -2.68
C SER A 195 0.54 -19.01 -1.39
N LEU A 196 -0.26 -18.70 -0.37
CA LEU A 196 -0.31 -19.39 0.91
C LEU A 196 -1.45 -20.42 1.00
N ASN A 197 -2.19 -20.65 -0.10
CA ASN A 197 -3.39 -21.49 -0.15
C ASN A 197 -4.46 -21.07 0.86
N ILE A 198 -4.58 -19.77 1.12
CA ILE A 198 -5.60 -19.20 2.01
C ILE A 198 -6.73 -18.64 1.16
N ALA A 199 -7.93 -19.25 1.28
CA ALA A 199 -9.09 -18.82 0.53
C ALA A 199 -9.52 -17.40 0.91
N CYS A 200 -9.65 -16.52 -0.08
CA CYS A 200 -10.11 -15.15 0.09
C CYS A 200 -11.53 -15.03 -0.46
N LEU A 201 -12.47 -14.60 0.36
CA LEU A 201 -13.87 -14.46 -0.05
C LEU A 201 -14.08 -13.25 -0.97
N VAL A 202 -13.48 -12.11 -0.62
CA VAL A 202 -13.69 -10.83 -1.31
C VAL A 202 -12.36 -10.11 -1.51
N VAL A 203 -12.19 -9.52 -2.69
CA VAL A 203 -11.14 -8.53 -2.97
C VAL A 203 -11.82 -7.19 -3.23
N LEU A 204 -11.46 -6.16 -2.49
CA LEU A 204 -12.06 -4.84 -2.67
C LEU A 204 -11.63 -4.24 -4.01
N LYS A 205 -12.59 -3.63 -4.70
CA LYS A 205 -12.36 -3.05 -6.04
C LYS A 205 -11.43 -1.83 -5.98
N ASN A 206 -11.66 -0.93 -5.05
CA ASN A 206 -10.94 0.34 -4.95
C ASN A 206 -10.07 0.46 -3.66
N ALA A 207 -9.95 -0.61 -2.88
CA ALA A 207 -9.19 -0.62 -1.62
C ALA A 207 -9.60 0.53 -0.66
N THR A 208 -10.90 0.78 -0.50
CA THR A 208 -11.46 1.83 0.35
C THR A 208 -12.29 1.26 1.50
N LEU A 209 -12.43 2.05 2.58
CA LEU A 209 -13.35 1.70 3.68
C LEU A 209 -14.82 1.70 3.21
N TYR A 210 -15.16 2.53 2.24
CA TYR A 210 -16.49 2.53 1.62
C TYR A 210 -16.80 1.18 0.95
N ASP A 211 -15.89 0.66 0.14
CA ASP A 211 -16.06 -0.66 -0.49
C ASP A 211 -16.11 -1.77 0.58
N LEU A 212 -15.30 -1.66 1.63
CA LEU A 212 -15.32 -2.62 2.74
C LEU A 212 -16.68 -2.64 3.44
N LYS A 213 -17.25 -1.48 3.79
CA LYS A 213 -18.58 -1.38 4.39
C LYS A 213 -19.65 -2.02 3.50
N LYS A 214 -19.61 -1.74 2.20
CA LYS A 214 -20.54 -2.30 1.23
C LYS A 214 -20.47 -3.83 1.16
N GLU A 215 -19.26 -4.40 1.11
CA GLU A 215 -19.08 -5.85 1.05
C GLU A 215 -19.48 -6.54 2.38
N LEU A 216 -19.16 -5.93 3.52
CA LEU A 216 -19.59 -6.44 4.82
C LEU A 216 -21.12 -6.44 4.95
N SER A 217 -21.79 -5.37 4.53
CA SER A 217 -23.26 -5.30 4.50
C SER A 217 -23.84 -6.44 3.66
N ARG A 218 -23.29 -6.73 2.50
CA ARG A 218 -23.71 -7.85 1.64
C ARG A 218 -23.50 -9.20 2.32
N CYS A 219 -22.34 -9.44 2.91
CA CYS A 219 -22.00 -10.69 3.59
C CYS A 219 -22.88 -10.98 4.80
N PHE A 220 -23.39 -9.94 5.48
CA PHE A 220 -24.20 -10.10 6.68
C PHE A 220 -25.71 -10.07 6.40
N ILE A 221 -26.18 -9.36 5.37
CA ILE A 221 -27.59 -9.33 4.96
C ILE A 221 -28.00 -10.67 4.37
N LEU A 222 -27.17 -11.28 3.52
CA LEU A 222 -27.41 -12.59 2.89
C LEU A 222 -27.37 -13.79 3.86
N ARG A 223 -27.01 -13.59 5.14
CA ARG A 223 -27.01 -14.64 6.17
C ARG A 223 -28.13 -14.47 7.22
N LYS A 224 -29.07 -13.59 6.97
CA LYS A 224 -30.28 -13.43 7.82
C LYS A 224 -31.48 -14.19 7.27
N GLU A 225 -31.35 -14.86 6.15
CA GLU A 225 -32.24 -15.86 5.60
C GLU A 225 -31.64 -17.27 5.87
#